data_10cda717162d4511ddc74dad27c8d6d0
#
_entry.id   10cda717162d4511ddc74dad27c8d6d0
#
_cell.length_a   1.000
_cell.length_b   1.000
_cell.length_c   1.000
_cell.angle_alpha   90.00
_cell.angle_beta   90.00
_cell.angle_gamma   90.00
#
_symmetry.space_group_name_H-M   'P 1'
#
loop_
_entity.id
_entity.type
_entity.pdbx_description
1 polymer ?
#
loop_
_entity_poly.entity_id
_entity_poly.type
_entity_poly.pdbx_seq_one_letter_code
_entity_poly.pdbx_strand_id
1 'polypeptide(L)'
;MTLLAPTPTVASLKAASGLRVTVCIPARNEAVTVGSVVAPVASLLDKLVDELIVVDDCSDDDTGSIAEAFGARVVRRDAYPGKGAAMAAGLAASTGDIVVFLDADVRNFGMHYVTRLVEPLITDSTVVMVKGTYQRPGEAGGGRVTELLARPLLRRLFPEMAFLRQPLAGEVAVRRDALDGLVLEPGYGVEVGMLLDVARRFGPTAIAEADLGERFHRNRPLSELAGQADEVLDAILFRVGRPLMR
;
A
#
# COMPACT_ATOMS: atom_id res chain seq x y z
N MET A 1 20.84 -38.41 12.09
CA MET A 1 20.86 -36.93 12.01
C MET A 1 19.82 -36.53 10.94
N THR A 2 18.60 -36.23 11.38
CA THR A 2 17.51 -35.86 10.47
C THR A 2 17.80 -34.41 10.02
N LEU A 3 18.16 -34.24 8.75
CA LEU A 3 18.27 -32.91 8.15
C LEU A 3 16.87 -32.28 8.17
N LEU A 4 16.68 -31.18 8.89
CA LEU A 4 15.48 -30.39 8.80
C LEU A 4 15.38 -29.85 7.35
N ALA A 5 14.21 -30.04 6.75
CA ALA A 5 13.93 -29.46 5.42
C ALA A 5 14.13 -27.93 5.50
N PRO A 6 14.71 -27.28 4.48
CA PRO A 6 14.88 -25.82 4.48
C PRO A 6 13.51 -25.15 4.58
N THR A 7 13.42 -24.08 5.34
CA THR A 7 12.21 -23.26 5.43
C THR A 7 11.85 -22.74 4.03
N PRO A 8 10.62 -22.93 3.56
CA PRO A 8 10.21 -22.47 2.24
C PRO A 8 10.31 -20.94 2.13
N THR A 9 10.78 -20.46 0.99
CA THR A 9 10.79 -19.02 0.69
C THR A 9 9.39 -18.52 0.34
N VAL A 10 9.12 -17.21 0.50
CA VAL A 10 7.83 -16.62 0.10
C VAL A 10 7.56 -16.86 -1.39
N ALA A 11 8.58 -16.82 -2.24
CA ALA A 11 8.45 -17.14 -3.66
C ALA A 11 8.04 -18.60 -3.91
N SER A 12 8.58 -19.57 -3.14
CA SER A 12 8.16 -20.96 -3.25
C SER A 12 6.75 -21.21 -2.73
N LEU A 13 6.33 -20.51 -1.66
CA LEU A 13 4.96 -20.54 -1.16
C LEU A 13 3.99 -19.96 -2.19
N LYS A 14 4.33 -18.83 -2.81
CA LYS A 14 3.55 -18.21 -3.90
C LYS A 14 3.39 -19.17 -5.08
N ALA A 15 4.46 -19.80 -5.53
CA ALA A 15 4.41 -20.76 -6.62
C ALA A 15 3.48 -21.95 -6.31
N ALA A 16 3.49 -22.44 -5.06
CA ALA A 16 2.61 -23.52 -4.61
C ALA A 16 1.13 -23.09 -4.50
N SER A 17 0.87 -21.82 -4.17
CA SER A 17 -0.51 -21.29 -4.01
C SER A 17 -1.23 -21.10 -5.34
N GLY A 18 -0.51 -20.94 -6.46
CA GLY A 18 -1.06 -20.56 -7.75
C GLY A 18 -1.57 -19.12 -7.85
N LEU A 19 -1.45 -18.32 -6.77
CA LEU A 19 -1.89 -16.93 -6.74
C LEU A 19 -0.98 -16.04 -7.59
N ARG A 20 -1.56 -15.06 -8.24
CA ARG A 20 -0.84 -14.03 -8.99
C ARG A 20 -0.70 -12.77 -8.16
N VAL A 21 0.45 -12.13 -8.22
CA VAL A 21 0.78 -10.90 -7.47
C VAL A 21 1.05 -9.77 -8.44
N THR A 22 0.28 -8.69 -8.34
CA THR A 22 0.56 -7.41 -9.00
C THR A 22 1.11 -6.42 -7.99
N VAL A 23 2.21 -5.74 -8.33
CA VAL A 23 2.68 -4.55 -7.62
C VAL A 23 2.25 -3.32 -8.42
N CYS A 24 1.57 -2.39 -7.76
CA CYS A 24 1.08 -1.13 -8.31
C CYS A 24 1.71 0.05 -7.53
N ILE A 25 2.37 0.95 -8.24
CA ILE A 25 3.08 2.09 -7.67
C ILE A 25 2.45 3.38 -8.25
N PRO A 26 1.54 4.05 -7.54
CA PRO A 26 1.11 5.39 -7.92
C PRO A 26 2.27 6.37 -7.75
N ALA A 27 2.57 7.15 -8.77
CA ALA A 27 3.70 8.08 -8.78
C ALA A 27 3.30 9.42 -9.42
N ARG A 28 3.73 10.51 -8.79
CA ARG A 28 3.58 11.86 -9.36
C ARG A 28 4.78 12.72 -9.01
N ASN A 29 5.52 13.16 -10.01
CA ASN A 29 6.72 13.99 -9.84
C ASN A 29 7.75 13.32 -8.91
N GLU A 30 8.04 12.04 -9.15
CA GLU A 30 8.96 11.20 -8.38
C GLU A 30 10.14 10.68 -9.24
N ALA A 31 10.54 11.45 -10.28
CA ALA A 31 11.67 11.08 -11.15
C ALA A 31 12.95 10.74 -10.37
N VAL A 32 13.17 11.38 -9.20
CA VAL A 32 14.36 11.16 -8.35
C VAL A 32 14.33 9.81 -7.64
N THR A 33 13.15 9.29 -7.31
CA THR A 33 12.98 8.13 -6.41
C THR A 33 12.37 6.91 -7.06
N VAL A 34 11.53 7.08 -8.09
CA VAL A 34 10.77 6.00 -8.72
C VAL A 34 11.65 4.84 -9.18
N GLY A 35 12.81 5.12 -9.78
CA GLY A 35 13.74 4.08 -10.23
C GLY A 35 14.28 3.21 -9.08
N SER A 36 14.55 3.82 -7.92
CA SER A 36 15.04 3.10 -6.74
C SER A 36 13.96 2.21 -6.08
N VAL A 37 12.68 2.47 -6.32
CA VAL A 37 11.56 1.62 -5.89
C VAL A 37 11.27 0.54 -6.93
N VAL A 38 11.25 0.90 -8.22
CA VAL A 38 10.93 -0.03 -9.32
C VAL A 38 11.98 -1.13 -9.48
N ALA A 39 13.28 -0.80 -9.44
CA ALA A 39 14.35 -1.77 -9.70
C ALA A 39 14.34 -2.99 -8.76
N PRO A 40 14.23 -2.85 -7.43
CA PRO A 40 14.11 -4.01 -6.53
C PRO A 40 12.85 -4.84 -6.79
N VAL A 41 11.70 -4.22 -7.14
CA VAL A 41 10.47 -4.94 -7.48
C VAL A 41 10.62 -5.69 -8.79
N ALA A 42 11.23 -5.07 -9.82
CA ALA A 42 11.50 -5.70 -11.11
C ALA A 42 12.35 -6.99 -10.96
N SER A 43 13.29 -7.01 -10.00
CA SER A 43 14.08 -8.21 -9.70
C SER A 43 13.29 -9.39 -9.14
N LEU A 44 12.06 -9.15 -8.70
CA LEU A 44 11.10 -10.16 -8.20
C LEU A 44 10.15 -10.68 -9.30
N LEU A 45 10.17 -10.11 -10.50
CA LEU A 45 9.38 -10.60 -11.63
C LEU A 45 9.70 -12.07 -11.94
N ASP A 46 8.69 -12.80 -12.36
CA ASP A 46 8.71 -14.25 -12.63
C ASP A 46 9.04 -15.14 -11.40
N LYS A 47 9.17 -14.55 -10.22
CA LYS A 47 9.42 -15.26 -8.95
C LYS A 47 8.27 -15.05 -7.96
N LEU A 48 8.15 -13.84 -7.44
CA LEU A 48 7.13 -13.44 -6.48
C LEU A 48 6.09 -12.51 -7.09
N VAL A 49 6.49 -11.67 -8.04
CA VAL A 49 5.68 -10.67 -8.72
C VAL A 49 5.38 -11.12 -10.14
N ASP A 50 4.12 -11.09 -10.56
CA ASP A 50 3.69 -11.42 -11.92
C ASP A 50 3.48 -10.18 -12.78
N GLU A 51 3.16 -9.04 -12.16
CA GLU A 51 2.95 -7.77 -12.83
C GLU A 51 3.54 -6.63 -12.00
N LEU A 52 4.25 -5.71 -12.65
CA LEU A 52 4.73 -4.47 -12.08
C LEU A 52 4.18 -3.30 -12.88
N ILE A 53 3.33 -2.50 -12.23
CA ILE A 53 2.63 -1.36 -12.82
C ILE A 53 3.05 -0.10 -12.07
N VAL A 54 3.48 0.92 -12.80
CA VAL A 54 3.58 2.29 -12.28
C VAL A 54 2.46 3.10 -12.90
N VAL A 55 1.70 3.79 -12.07
CA VAL A 55 0.69 4.75 -12.54
C VAL A 55 1.28 6.13 -12.44
N ASP A 56 1.62 6.69 -13.60
CA ASP A 56 2.09 8.06 -13.72
C ASP A 56 0.89 9.03 -13.67
N ASP A 57 0.71 9.65 -12.51
CA ASP A 57 -0.45 10.47 -12.18
C ASP A 57 -0.24 11.93 -12.54
N CYS A 58 -0.23 12.23 -13.84
CA CYS A 58 -0.05 13.60 -14.38
C CYS A 58 1.29 14.21 -13.91
N SER A 59 2.41 13.50 -14.06
CA SER A 59 3.72 14.04 -13.76
C SER A 59 4.14 15.06 -14.83
N ASP A 60 4.83 16.11 -14.38
CA ASP A 60 5.46 17.13 -15.22
C ASP A 60 6.96 16.84 -15.45
N ASP A 61 7.47 15.74 -14.84
CA ASP A 61 8.86 15.29 -14.93
C ASP A 61 8.98 13.92 -15.61
N ASP A 62 10.19 13.34 -15.64
CA ASP A 62 10.48 12.07 -16.30
C ASP A 62 10.05 10.83 -15.52
N THR A 63 9.14 10.94 -14.54
CA THR A 63 8.71 9.83 -13.67
C THR A 63 8.31 8.59 -14.46
N GLY A 64 7.42 8.74 -15.44
CA GLY A 64 6.93 7.61 -16.24
C GLY A 64 8.04 6.96 -17.09
N SER A 65 8.86 7.78 -17.75
CA SER A 65 9.95 7.30 -18.62
C SER A 65 11.02 6.55 -17.82
N ILE A 66 11.33 7.03 -16.62
CA ILE A 66 12.26 6.35 -15.70
C ILE A 66 11.67 5.02 -15.24
N ALA A 67 10.40 4.98 -14.86
CA ALA A 67 9.74 3.74 -14.45
C ALA A 67 9.77 2.67 -15.56
N GLU A 68 9.51 3.07 -16.82
CA GLU A 68 9.61 2.18 -17.99
C GLU A 68 11.04 1.65 -18.18
N ALA A 69 12.05 2.52 -18.07
CA ALA A 69 13.46 2.13 -18.22
C ALA A 69 13.91 1.11 -17.16
N PHE A 70 13.28 1.08 -15.97
CA PHE A 70 13.52 0.09 -14.92
C PHE A 70 12.62 -1.15 -15.01
N GLY A 71 11.80 -1.29 -16.05
CA GLY A 71 11.05 -2.50 -16.36
C GLY A 71 9.60 -2.52 -15.88
N ALA A 72 9.03 -1.40 -15.46
CA ALA A 72 7.62 -1.30 -15.13
C ALA A 72 6.75 -1.10 -16.39
N ARG A 73 5.54 -1.67 -16.39
CA ARG A 73 4.49 -1.23 -17.30
C ARG A 73 3.89 0.06 -16.77
N VAL A 74 3.93 1.14 -17.56
CA VAL A 74 3.43 2.45 -17.14
C VAL A 74 2.01 2.68 -17.66
N VAL A 75 1.13 3.07 -16.76
CA VAL A 75 -0.23 3.57 -17.04
C VAL A 75 -0.21 5.08 -16.82
N ARG A 76 -0.36 5.86 -17.90
CA ARG A 76 -0.38 7.32 -17.81
C ARG A 76 -1.81 7.82 -17.61
N ARG A 77 -1.98 8.73 -16.66
CA ARG A 77 -3.22 9.47 -16.45
C ARG A 77 -3.02 10.91 -16.91
N ASP A 78 -4.05 11.44 -17.56
CA ASP A 78 -4.12 12.82 -18.05
C ASP A 78 -5.27 13.63 -17.44
N ALA A 79 -6.00 13.00 -16.51
CA ALA A 79 -7.09 13.62 -15.76
C ALA A 79 -6.60 14.23 -14.44
N TYR A 80 -7.50 14.83 -13.66
CA TYR A 80 -7.17 15.42 -12.36
C TYR A 80 -6.36 14.45 -11.48
N PRO A 81 -5.19 14.92 -10.97
CA PRO A 81 -4.33 14.09 -10.17
C PRO A 81 -4.95 13.73 -8.82
N GLY A 82 -4.64 12.54 -8.33
CA GLY A 82 -5.09 12.10 -7.02
C GLY A 82 -4.61 10.70 -6.67
N LYS A 83 -4.05 10.52 -5.48
CA LYS A 83 -3.43 9.26 -5.06
C LYS A 83 -4.40 8.07 -5.21
N GLY A 84 -5.61 8.18 -4.70
CA GLY A 84 -6.58 7.11 -4.80
C GLY A 84 -7.07 6.87 -6.23
N ALA A 85 -7.18 7.93 -7.03
CA ALA A 85 -7.51 7.80 -8.45
C ALA A 85 -6.40 7.06 -9.24
N ALA A 86 -5.13 7.29 -8.89
CA ALA A 86 -4.01 6.53 -9.44
C ALA A 86 -4.03 5.06 -8.97
N MET A 87 -4.31 4.81 -7.68
CA MET A 87 -4.49 3.45 -7.16
C MET A 87 -5.63 2.70 -7.87
N ALA A 88 -6.78 3.37 -8.10
CA ALA A 88 -7.91 2.80 -8.84
C ALA A 88 -7.54 2.47 -10.29
N ALA A 89 -6.80 3.35 -10.98
CA ALA A 89 -6.32 3.10 -12.33
C ALA A 89 -5.35 1.90 -12.39
N GLY A 90 -4.44 1.79 -11.42
CA GLY A 90 -3.55 0.64 -11.29
C GLY A 90 -4.29 -0.66 -11.00
N LEU A 91 -5.28 -0.64 -10.12
CA LEU A 91 -6.15 -1.78 -9.84
C LEU A 91 -6.91 -2.23 -11.09
N ALA A 92 -7.48 -1.30 -11.84
CA ALA A 92 -8.19 -1.59 -13.09
C ALA A 92 -7.28 -2.18 -14.17
N ALA A 93 -6.02 -1.74 -14.22
CA ALA A 93 -5.03 -2.24 -15.16
C ALA A 93 -4.38 -3.58 -14.76
N SER A 94 -4.54 -4.01 -13.51
CA SER A 94 -3.89 -5.20 -12.94
C SER A 94 -4.75 -6.46 -13.05
N THR A 95 -4.13 -7.65 -13.03
CA THR A 95 -4.82 -8.95 -13.10
C THR A 95 -4.50 -9.89 -11.94
N GLY A 96 -3.61 -9.51 -11.02
CA GLY A 96 -3.20 -10.36 -9.90
C GLY A 96 -4.32 -10.59 -8.88
N ASP A 97 -4.29 -11.73 -8.22
CA ASP A 97 -5.19 -12.10 -7.10
C ASP A 97 -4.85 -11.32 -5.82
N ILE A 98 -3.58 -10.94 -5.69
CA ILE A 98 -3.06 -10.06 -4.65
C ILE A 98 -2.56 -8.79 -5.32
N VAL A 99 -3.01 -7.64 -4.84
CA VAL A 99 -2.55 -6.32 -5.29
C VAL A 99 -1.75 -5.69 -4.17
N VAL A 100 -0.50 -5.32 -4.46
CA VAL A 100 0.40 -4.61 -3.55
C VAL A 100 0.51 -3.17 -4.02
N PHE A 101 0.11 -2.23 -3.19
CA PHE A 101 0.37 -0.81 -3.42
C PHE A 101 1.63 -0.38 -2.67
N LEU A 102 2.46 0.43 -3.32
CA LEU A 102 3.71 0.95 -2.77
C LEU A 102 3.85 2.43 -3.11
N ASP A 103 4.38 3.22 -2.18
CA ASP A 103 4.72 4.62 -2.44
C ASP A 103 5.99 4.73 -3.30
N ALA A 104 6.01 5.67 -4.25
CA ALA A 104 7.14 5.90 -5.16
C ALA A 104 8.30 6.73 -4.54
N ASP A 105 8.11 7.30 -3.34
CA ASP A 105 9.04 8.24 -2.68
C ASP A 105 9.93 7.60 -1.60
N VAL A 106 9.95 6.28 -1.49
CA VAL A 106 10.74 5.54 -0.49
C VAL A 106 12.21 5.46 -0.92
N ARG A 107 13.10 6.12 -0.17
CA ARG A 107 14.52 6.22 -0.53
C ARG A 107 15.35 4.98 -0.20
N ASN A 108 14.95 4.22 0.80
CA ASN A 108 15.65 3.00 1.24
C ASN A 108 14.80 1.74 0.97
N PHE A 109 14.07 1.75 -0.14
CA PHE A 109 13.22 0.65 -0.54
C PHE A 109 14.04 -0.63 -0.81
N GLY A 110 13.48 -1.77 -0.42
CA GLY A 110 14.09 -3.08 -0.67
C GLY A 110 13.04 -4.17 -0.93
N MET A 111 13.47 -5.29 -1.50
CA MET A 111 12.60 -6.43 -1.83
C MET A 111 11.76 -6.94 -0.64
N HIS A 112 12.24 -6.76 0.58
CA HIS A 112 11.55 -7.18 1.80
C HIS A 112 10.21 -6.48 2.01
N TYR A 113 9.98 -5.31 1.42
CA TYR A 113 8.67 -4.65 1.43
C TYR A 113 7.61 -5.54 0.79
N VAL A 114 7.89 -6.03 -0.42
CA VAL A 114 6.95 -6.91 -1.14
C VAL A 114 6.81 -8.26 -0.44
N THR A 115 7.93 -8.89 -0.07
CA THR A 115 7.89 -10.22 0.55
C THR A 115 7.10 -10.22 1.85
N ARG A 116 7.34 -9.26 2.75
CA ARG A 116 6.66 -9.18 4.05
C ARG A 116 5.18 -8.80 3.95
N LEU A 117 4.81 -8.01 2.93
CA LEU A 117 3.39 -7.68 2.69
C LEU A 117 2.62 -8.87 2.08
N VAL A 118 3.24 -9.64 1.20
CA VAL A 118 2.58 -10.73 0.49
C VAL A 118 2.51 -12.02 1.31
N GLU A 119 3.52 -12.31 2.12
CA GLU A 119 3.64 -13.56 2.89
C GLU A 119 2.38 -13.90 3.71
N PRO A 120 1.80 -13.01 4.54
CA PRO A 120 0.61 -13.35 5.32
C PRO A 120 -0.60 -13.69 4.44
N LEU A 121 -0.75 -13.04 3.28
CA LEU A 121 -1.85 -13.34 2.35
C LEU A 121 -1.72 -14.72 1.68
N ILE A 122 -0.52 -15.26 1.57
CA ILE A 122 -0.28 -16.59 1.01
C ILE A 122 -0.43 -17.67 2.09
N THR A 123 0.05 -17.39 3.31
CA THR A 123 0.16 -18.39 4.38
C THR A 123 -1.10 -18.51 5.24
N ASP A 124 -1.94 -17.48 5.28
CA ASP A 124 -3.18 -17.44 6.06
C ASP A 124 -4.36 -16.97 5.19
N SER A 125 -5.28 -17.88 4.91
CA SER A 125 -6.47 -17.60 4.09
C SER A 125 -7.47 -16.67 4.79
N THR A 126 -7.37 -16.46 6.10
CA THR A 126 -8.24 -15.53 6.85
C THR A 126 -7.79 -14.09 6.73
N VAL A 127 -6.52 -13.86 6.38
CA VAL A 127 -5.98 -12.51 6.13
C VAL A 127 -6.35 -12.07 4.73
N VAL A 128 -6.97 -10.90 4.61
CA VAL A 128 -7.36 -10.29 3.32
C VAL A 128 -6.61 -9.00 3.02
N MET A 129 -6.06 -8.34 4.05
CA MET A 129 -5.27 -7.11 3.91
C MET A 129 -4.07 -7.12 4.85
N VAL A 130 -2.93 -6.66 4.38
CA VAL A 130 -1.71 -6.46 5.18
C VAL A 130 -1.24 -5.03 5.03
N LYS A 131 -1.18 -4.30 6.15
CA LYS A 131 -0.67 -2.92 6.21
C LYS A 131 0.80 -2.91 6.58
N GLY A 132 1.60 -2.14 5.86
CA GLY A 132 2.99 -1.89 6.24
C GLY A 132 3.10 -1.07 7.52
N THR A 133 4.05 -1.44 8.38
CA THR A 133 4.47 -0.62 9.51
C THR A 133 5.97 -0.36 9.43
N TYR A 134 6.39 0.79 9.87
CA TYR A 134 7.79 1.19 9.80
C TYR A 134 8.12 2.25 10.85
N GLN A 135 9.39 2.32 11.22
CA GLN A 135 9.93 3.40 12.03
C GLN A 135 10.41 4.53 11.13
N ARG A 136 10.26 5.75 11.60
CA ARG A 136 10.79 6.95 10.95
C ARG A 136 11.89 7.51 11.82
N PRO A 137 13.17 7.28 11.51
CA PRO A 137 14.27 7.80 12.32
C PRO A 137 14.37 9.33 12.18
N GLY A 138 14.71 9.99 13.30
CA GLY A 138 14.99 11.42 13.39
C GLY A 138 13.85 12.24 14.01
N GLU A 139 14.21 13.42 14.55
CA GLU A 139 13.27 14.35 15.20
C GLU A 139 12.23 14.95 14.24
N ALA A 140 12.53 15.00 12.94
CA ALA A 140 11.62 15.45 11.89
C ALA A 140 10.72 14.31 11.36
N GLY A 141 10.57 13.22 12.10
CA GLY A 141 9.81 12.05 11.70
C GLY A 141 8.43 12.41 11.15
N GLY A 142 8.11 11.95 9.94
CA GLY A 142 6.81 12.14 9.30
C GLY A 142 5.66 11.48 10.09
N GLY A 143 4.48 11.40 9.47
CA GLY A 143 3.33 10.74 10.09
C GLY A 143 2.50 11.64 11.00
N ARG A 144 2.65 12.96 10.88
CA ARG A 144 1.85 13.93 11.66
C ARG A 144 0.36 13.72 11.51
N VAL A 145 -0.13 13.50 10.28
CA VAL A 145 -1.55 13.18 10.03
C VAL A 145 -1.93 11.85 10.67
N THR A 146 -1.04 10.85 10.63
CA THR A 146 -1.27 9.57 11.32
C THR A 146 -1.39 9.75 12.83
N GLU A 147 -0.42 10.41 13.46
CA GLU A 147 -0.35 10.52 14.92
C GLU A 147 -1.36 11.50 15.51
N LEU A 148 -1.59 12.64 14.83
CA LEU A 148 -2.42 13.73 15.36
C LEU A 148 -3.88 13.65 14.91
N LEU A 149 -4.20 12.92 13.86
CA LEU A 149 -5.55 12.81 13.33
C LEU A 149 -6.05 11.37 13.26
N ALA A 150 -5.44 10.52 12.39
CA ALA A 150 -6.01 9.22 12.08
C ALA A 150 -6.06 8.30 13.30
N ARG A 151 -4.96 8.10 14.01
CA ARG A 151 -4.93 7.22 15.21
C ARG A 151 -5.86 7.68 16.35
N PRO A 152 -5.92 8.98 16.73
CA PRO A 152 -6.90 9.47 17.70
C PRO A 152 -8.35 9.23 17.28
N LEU A 153 -8.69 9.48 16.01
CA LEU A 153 -10.04 9.24 15.51
C LEU A 153 -10.39 7.76 15.46
N LEU A 154 -9.49 6.90 14.97
CA LEU A 154 -9.71 5.46 14.95
C LEU A 154 -9.93 4.91 16.36
N ARG A 155 -9.10 5.28 17.33
CA ARG A 155 -9.30 4.86 18.74
C ARG A 155 -10.65 5.27 19.31
N ARG A 156 -11.18 6.40 18.88
CA ARG A 156 -12.43 6.94 19.39
C ARG A 156 -13.66 6.40 18.68
N LEU A 157 -13.59 6.26 17.36
CA LEU A 157 -14.73 5.98 16.49
C LEU A 157 -14.77 4.53 16.01
N PHE A 158 -13.62 3.86 15.99
CA PHE A 158 -13.43 2.47 15.54
C PHE A 158 -12.43 1.77 16.48
N PRO A 159 -12.77 1.59 17.78
CA PRO A 159 -11.84 1.10 18.79
C PRO A 159 -11.24 -0.26 18.45
N GLU A 160 -11.94 -1.10 17.70
CA GLU A 160 -11.46 -2.37 17.17
C GLU A 160 -10.31 -2.24 16.15
N MET A 161 -10.11 -1.05 15.59
CA MET A 161 -9.00 -0.73 14.69
C MET A 161 -7.80 -0.07 15.40
N ALA A 162 -7.89 0.11 16.72
CA ALA A 162 -6.88 0.82 17.51
C ALA A 162 -5.51 0.10 17.59
N PHE A 163 -5.44 -1.18 17.19
CA PHE A 163 -4.20 -1.95 17.13
C PHE A 163 -3.25 -1.47 16.02
N LEU A 164 -3.77 -0.81 14.98
CA LEU A 164 -2.98 -0.40 13.85
C LEU A 164 -2.00 0.70 14.20
N ARG A 165 -0.72 0.45 13.93
CA ARG A 165 0.37 1.40 14.15
C ARG A 165 0.44 2.46 13.05
N GLN A 166 0.21 2.05 11.78
CA GLN A 166 0.32 2.92 10.60
C GLN A 166 -0.93 2.80 9.70
N PRO A 167 -2.12 3.27 10.14
CA PRO A 167 -3.35 3.14 9.37
C PRO A 167 -3.30 3.84 8.00
N LEU A 168 -2.48 4.90 7.86
CA LEU A 168 -2.29 5.65 6.63
C LEU A 168 -1.05 5.21 5.83
N ALA A 169 -0.47 4.01 6.11
CA ALA A 169 0.64 3.53 5.29
C ALA A 169 0.18 3.31 3.84
N GLY A 170 0.94 3.85 2.88
CA GLY A 170 0.72 3.60 1.46
C GLY A 170 1.17 2.21 1.02
N GLU A 171 2.06 1.58 1.82
CA GLU A 171 2.48 0.21 1.63
C GLU A 171 1.42 -0.75 2.17
N VAL A 172 0.69 -1.38 1.26
CA VAL A 172 -0.40 -2.29 1.60
C VAL A 172 -0.50 -3.39 0.55
N ALA A 173 -0.74 -4.63 0.99
CA ALA A 173 -1.15 -5.73 0.12
C ALA A 173 -2.57 -6.14 0.47
N VAL A 174 -3.37 -6.45 -0.54
CA VAL A 174 -4.78 -6.79 -0.36
C VAL A 174 -5.21 -7.84 -1.39
N ARG A 175 -6.07 -8.78 -1.01
CA ARG A 175 -6.72 -9.69 -1.94
C ARG A 175 -7.64 -8.89 -2.86
N ARG A 176 -7.60 -9.17 -4.14
CA ARG A 176 -8.40 -8.45 -5.15
C ARG A 176 -9.89 -8.51 -4.85
N ASP A 177 -10.40 -9.67 -4.48
CA ASP A 177 -11.82 -9.90 -4.16
C ASP A 177 -12.29 -9.06 -2.95
N ALA A 178 -11.39 -8.70 -2.06
CA ALA A 178 -11.68 -7.77 -0.96
C ALA A 178 -11.90 -6.33 -1.43
N LEU A 179 -11.42 -5.97 -2.62
CA LEU A 179 -11.60 -4.67 -3.25
C LEU A 179 -12.82 -4.61 -4.20
N ASP A 180 -13.41 -5.76 -4.52
CA ASP A 180 -14.53 -5.82 -5.45
C ASP A 180 -15.73 -5.02 -4.96
N GLY A 181 -16.18 -4.08 -5.78
CA GLY A 181 -17.28 -3.19 -5.47
C GLY A 181 -16.96 -2.07 -4.47
N LEU A 182 -15.71 -1.93 -4.02
CA LEU A 182 -15.29 -0.76 -3.24
C LEU A 182 -15.05 0.43 -4.18
N VAL A 183 -15.51 1.60 -3.73
CA VAL A 183 -15.18 2.88 -4.36
C VAL A 183 -14.00 3.47 -3.60
N LEU A 184 -12.85 3.52 -4.24
CA LEU A 184 -11.65 4.14 -3.65
C LEU A 184 -11.80 5.66 -3.65
N GLU A 185 -11.53 6.30 -2.51
CA GLU A 185 -11.48 7.76 -2.42
C GLU A 185 -10.45 8.30 -3.42
N PRO A 186 -10.75 9.37 -4.17
CA PRO A 186 -9.85 9.82 -5.25
C PRO A 186 -8.51 10.40 -4.76
N GLY A 187 -8.47 10.91 -3.53
CA GLY A 187 -7.31 11.57 -2.94
C GLY A 187 -6.63 10.78 -1.83
N TYR A 188 -6.11 11.51 -0.84
CA TYR A 188 -5.35 10.95 0.30
C TYR A 188 -6.21 10.26 1.38
N GLY A 189 -7.53 10.31 1.27
CA GLY A 189 -8.43 9.50 2.09
C GLY A 189 -8.43 8.01 1.74
N VAL A 190 -7.81 7.62 0.62
CA VAL A 190 -7.87 6.27 0.05
C VAL A 190 -7.39 5.19 1.01
N GLU A 191 -6.27 5.41 1.71
CA GLU A 191 -5.69 4.40 2.58
C GLU A 191 -6.61 4.06 3.76
N VAL A 192 -7.14 5.08 4.44
CA VAL A 192 -8.04 4.85 5.57
C VAL A 192 -9.43 4.44 5.12
N GLY A 193 -9.90 4.97 3.99
CA GLY A 193 -11.17 4.59 3.40
C GLY A 193 -11.20 3.10 3.04
N MET A 194 -10.24 2.64 2.26
CA MET A 194 -10.08 1.24 1.90
C MET A 194 -9.93 0.34 3.14
N LEU A 195 -9.11 0.76 4.12
CA LEU A 195 -8.91 0.05 5.37
C LEU A 195 -10.23 -0.19 6.13
N LEU A 196 -11.03 0.87 6.33
CA LEU A 196 -12.30 0.79 7.04
C LEU A 196 -13.36 0.01 6.27
N ASP A 197 -13.38 0.09 4.94
CA ASP A 197 -14.31 -0.66 4.10
C ASP A 197 -13.99 -2.15 4.09
N VAL A 198 -12.70 -2.53 4.04
CA VAL A 198 -12.27 -3.93 4.18
C VAL A 198 -12.57 -4.45 5.59
N ALA A 199 -12.28 -3.68 6.65
CA ALA A 199 -12.62 -4.06 8.02
C ALA A 199 -14.13 -4.25 8.22
N ARG A 200 -14.94 -3.43 7.58
CA ARG A 200 -16.40 -3.58 7.63
C ARG A 200 -16.88 -4.85 6.94
N ARG A 201 -16.26 -5.23 5.82
CA ARG A 201 -16.66 -6.39 5.03
C ARG A 201 -16.17 -7.72 5.60
N PHE A 202 -14.97 -7.75 6.15
CA PHE A 202 -14.29 -8.99 6.55
C PHE A 202 -13.96 -9.08 8.05
N GLY A 203 -14.19 -8.00 8.78
CA GLY A 203 -13.81 -7.86 10.18
C GLY A 203 -12.37 -7.37 10.37
N PRO A 204 -12.06 -6.76 11.53
CA PRO A 204 -10.73 -6.23 11.84
C PRO A 204 -9.66 -7.33 11.95
N THR A 205 -10.03 -8.56 12.31
CA THR A 205 -9.12 -9.71 12.41
C THR A 205 -8.60 -10.20 11.06
N ALA A 206 -9.25 -9.82 9.95
CA ALA A 206 -8.78 -10.12 8.59
C ALA A 206 -7.67 -9.17 8.11
N ILE A 207 -7.25 -8.22 8.96
CA ILE A 207 -6.22 -7.24 8.66
C ILE A 207 -5.00 -7.50 9.52
N ALA A 208 -3.85 -7.72 8.88
CA ALA A 208 -2.57 -7.90 9.54
C ALA A 208 -1.64 -6.69 9.33
N GLU A 209 -0.58 -6.61 10.12
CA GLU A 209 0.52 -5.65 9.94
C GLU A 209 1.82 -6.38 9.61
N ALA A 210 2.60 -5.82 8.67
CA ALA A 210 3.94 -6.28 8.33
C ALA A 210 4.96 -5.20 8.71
N ASP A 211 5.98 -5.56 9.50
CA ASP A 211 7.07 -4.65 9.84
C ASP A 211 8.04 -4.53 8.66
N LEU A 212 8.12 -3.34 8.07
CA LEU A 212 8.97 -3.02 6.93
C LEU A 212 10.32 -2.41 7.35
N GLY A 213 10.57 -2.29 8.66
CA GLY A 213 11.80 -1.72 9.21
C GLY A 213 11.79 -0.19 9.26
N GLU A 214 12.89 0.44 8.87
CA GLU A 214 12.99 1.90 8.81
C GLU A 214 12.55 2.42 7.44
N ARG A 215 11.92 3.60 7.43
CA ARG A 215 11.51 4.29 6.19
C ARG A 215 12.08 5.71 6.15
N PHE A 216 12.80 6.00 5.08
CA PHE A 216 13.27 7.33 4.72
C PHE A 216 12.47 7.84 3.51
N HIS A 217 11.77 8.95 3.68
CA HIS A 217 10.99 9.59 2.63
C HIS A 217 11.10 11.13 2.74
N ARG A 218 10.59 11.84 1.74
CA ARG A 218 10.55 13.30 1.75
C ARG A 218 9.51 13.77 2.78
N ASN A 219 9.93 14.62 3.74
CA ASN A 219 9.01 15.30 4.61
C ASN A 219 8.33 16.47 3.88
N ARG A 220 7.01 16.52 3.90
CA ARG A 220 6.22 17.62 3.37
C ARG A 220 6.07 18.72 4.42
N PRO A 221 6.06 20.00 4.05
CA PRO A 221 5.76 21.08 4.98
C PRO A 221 4.33 20.98 5.52
N LEU A 222 4.06 21.57 6.67
CA LEU A 222 2.76 21.49 7.34
C LEU A 222 1.61 22.06 6.47
N SER A 223 1.90 23.10 5.67
CA SER A 223 0.94 23.70 4.74
C SER A 223 0.42 22.72 3.68
N GLU A 224 1.25 21.78 3.23
CA GLU A 224 0.83 20.74 2.27
C GLU A 224 0.04 19.60 2.95
N LEU A 225 0.22 19.41 4.24
CA LEU A 225 -0.47 18.33 4.98
C LEU A 225 -1.90 18.68 5.37
N ALA A 226 -2.27 19.98 5.42
CA ALA A 226 -3.61 20.39 5.82
C ALA A 226 -4.70 19.78 4.91
N GLY A 227 -4.57 19.97 3.59
CA GLY A 227 -5.53 19.39 2.64
C GLY A 227 -5.57 17.86 2.69
N GLN A 228 -4.41 17.21 2.88
CA GLN A 228 -4.37 15.75 3.06
C GLN A 228 -5.09 15.32 4.36
N ALA A 229 -4.95 16.09 5.43
CA ALA A 229 -5.63 15.83 6.69
C ALA A 229 -7.15 15.98 6.56
N ASP A 230 -7.63 16.97 5.82
CA ASP A 230 -9.04 17.17 5.53
C ASP A 230 -9.63 15.97 4.77
N GLU A 231 -8.97 15.51 3.72
CA GLU A 231 -9.40 14.33 2.95
C GLU A 231 -9.42 13.05 3.81
N VAL A 232 -8.44 12.85 4.69
CA VAL A 232 -8.41 11.74 5.64
C VAL A 232 -9.54 11.85 6.66
N LEU A 233 -9.80 13.04 7.18
CA LEU A 233 -10.90 13.30 8.11
C LEU A 233 -12.24 12.98 7.46
N ASP A 234 -12.49 13.48 6.26
CA ASP A 234 -13.73 13.25 5.52
C ASP A 234 -13.94 11.76 5.26
N ALA A 235 -12.90 11.04 4.84
CA ALA A 235 -12.96 9.59 4.61
C ALA A 235 -13.32 8.80 5.87
N ILE A 236 -12.80 9.21 7.04
CA ILE A 236 -13.14 8.61 8.33
C ILE A 236 -14.59 8.94 8.72
N LEU A 237 -14.97 10.22 8.68
CA LEU A 237 -16.30 10.66 9.09
C LEU A 237 -17.42 10.10 8.21
N PHE A 238 -17.17 9.95 6.92
CA PHE A 238 -18.13 9.30 5.99
C PHE A 238 -18.47 7.86 6.41
N ARG A 239 -17.59 7.18 7.16
CA ARG A 239 -17.75 5.80 7.60
C ARG A 239 -18.23 5.65 9.04
N VAL A 240 -18.36 6.75 9.77
CA VAL A 240 -18.91 6.74 11.15
C VAL A 240 -20.35 6.28 11.15
N GLY A 241 -20.71 5.48 12.14
CA GLY A 241 -22.06 4.91 12.28
C GLY A 241 -22.38 3.73 11.35
N ARG A 242 -21.44 3.31 10.53
CA ARG A 242 -21.52 2.09 9.72
C ARG A 242 -20.81 0.96 10.46
N PRO A 243 -21.51 -0.08 10.96
CA PRO A 243 -20.86 -1.13 11.78
C PRO A 243 -19.82 -1.90 10.98
N LEU A 244 -18.71 -2.25 11.63
CA LEU A 244 -17.75 -3.23 11.12
C LEU A 244 -18.31 -4.64 11.35
N MET A 245 -17.94 -5.61 10.52
CA MET A 245 -18.23 -7.02 10.80
C MET A 245 -17.48 -7.47 12.07
N ARG A 246 -18.15 -8.27 12.88
CA ARG A 246 -17.59 -8.86 14.11
C ARG A 246 -16.89 -10.16 13.83
#